data_0a4df119db7121590706ba5163a74053
#
_entry.id   0a4df119db7121590706ba5163a74053
#
_cell.length_a   1.000
_cell.length_b   1.000
_cell.length_c   1.000
_cell.angle_alpha   90.00
_cell.angle_beta   90.00
_cell.angle_gamma   90.00
#
_symmetry.space_group_name_H-M   'P 1'
#
loop_
_entity.id
_entity.type
_entity.pdbx_description
1 polymer ?
#
loop_
_entity_poly.entity_id
_entity_poly.type
_entity_poly.pdbx_seq_one_letter_code
_entity_poly.pdbx_strand_id
1 'polypeptide(L)'
;INALSYIGVNSDKIDDWSEYSQKCLGMQQVDRGKGSLSFRMDDHKQRLAITGDVGDNMAFMGWEVDTKEDLQMYAARLEKNKIHVFRGDTALSDKRFVEELIFFTDPQGNRMEIVYKPMKDTDPFLPGRPISGFKTGPYGMGHIVIHVKNVQSLIPFYRDILDFKISDYSNTPISLCFFHVNGRHHSFAFFGSGREGFHHFMVE
;
A
#
# COMPACT_ATOMS: atom_id res chain seq x y z
N ILE A 1 5.66 -11.19 -3.96
CA ILE A 1 4.61 -10.18 -3.65
C ILE A 1 3.36 -10.58 -4.39
N ASN A 2 2.22 -10.63 -3.69
CA ASN A 2 0.96 -11.13 -4.23
C ASN A 2 -0.22 -10.12 -4.10
N ALA A 3 -0.14 -9.13 -3.20
CA ALA A 3 -1.21 -8.14 -3.05
C ALA A 3 -0.71 -6.82 -2.45
N LEU A 4 -1.41 -5.72 -2.78
CA LEU A 4 -1.34 -4.48 -2.00
C LEU A 4 -2.13 -4.71 -0.71
N SER A 5 -1.42 -4.83 0.42
CA SER A 5 -2.03 -5.15 1.71
C SER A 5 -2.70 -3.94 2.35
N TYR A 6 -1.96 -2.85 2.44
CA TYR A 6 -2.43 -1.60 3.05
C TYR A 6 -1.65 -0.38 2.56
N ILE A 7 -2.16 0.80 2.85
CA ILE A 7 -1.46 2.07 2.68
C ILE A 7 -1.53 2.92 3.95
N GLY A 8 -0.54 3.78 4.13
CA GLY A 8 -0.52 4.82 5.15
C GLY A 8 -0.48 6.21 4.52
N VAL A 9 -1.24 7.13 5.09
CA VAL A 9 -1.31 8.53 4.68
C VAL A 9 -1.02 9.41 5.88
N ASN A 10 -0.18 10.42 5.70
CA ASN A 10 -0.03 11.51 6.65
C ASN A 10 -1.02 12.60 6.29
N SER A 11 -1.78 13.11 7.26
CA SER A 11 -2.68 14.23 7.04
C SER A 11 -2.95 14.96 8.37
N ASP A 12 -3.00 16.28 8.31
CA ASP A 12 -3.46 17.13 9.41
C ASP A 12 -5.00 17.20 9.51
N LYS A 13 -5.73 16.58 8.56
CA LYS A 13 -7.20 16.57 8.46
C LYS A 13 -7.81 15.25 8.93
N ILE A 14 -7.45 14.85 10.14
CA ILE A 14 -7.91 13.58 10.73
C ILE A 14 -9.43 13.44 10.74
N ASP A 15 -10.14 14.50 11.11
CA ASP A 15 -11.61 14.46 11.21
C ASP A 15 -12.27 14.30 9.82
N ASP A 16 -11.74 15.00 8.80
CA ASP A 16 -12.21 14.84 7.42
C ASP A 16 -11.98 13.41 6.92
N TRP A 17 -10.83 12.81 7.23
CA TRP A 17 -10.56 11.41 6.90
C TRP A 17 -11.48 10.42 7.59
N SER A 18 -11.84 10.67 8.86
CA SER A 18 -12.81 9.84 9.58
C SER A 18 -14.16 9.83 8.88
N GLU A 19 -14.66 11.01 8.51
CA GLU A 19 -15.94 11.13 7.83
C GLU A 19 -15.91 10.57 6.39
N TYR A 20 -14.90 10.95 5.62
CA TYR A 20 -14.75 10.55 4.23
C TYR A 20 -14.60 9.02 4.07
N SER A 21 -13.72 8.40 4.86
CA SER A 21 -13.48 6.96 4.76
C SER A 21 -14.71 6.13 5.09
N GLN A 22 -15.52 6.56 6.04
CA GLN A 22 -16.74 5.85 6.42
C GLN A 22 -17.90 6.18 5.49
N LYS A 23 -18.25 7.47 5.32
CA LYS A 23 -19.46 7.88 4.62
C LYS A 23 -19.33 7.85 3.09
N CYS A 24 -18.13 8.16 2.54
CA CYS A 24 -17.91 8.16 1.10
C CYS A 24 -17.34 6.83 0.62
N LEU A 25 -16.26 6.33 1.23
CA LEU A 25 -15.65 5.06 0.81
C LEU A 25 -16.41 3.84 1.36
N GLY A 26 -17.02 3.92 2.53
CA GLY A 26 -17.72 2.80 3.16
C GLY A 26 -16.83 1.90 4.01
N MET A 27 -15.63 2.36 4.36
CA MET A 27 -14.70 1.63 5.23
C MET A 27 -15.21 1.61 6.67
N GLN A 28 -14.79 0.62 7.42
CA GLN A 28 -15.04 0.54 8.87
C GLN A 28 -13.88 1.16 9.62
N GLN A 29 -14.15 2.19 10.41
CA GLN A 29 -13.13 2.76 11.30
C GLN A 29 -12.84 1.82 12.47
N VAL A 30 -11.56 1.68 12.79
CA VAL A 30 -11.05 0.95 13.96
C VAL A 30 -10.46 1.96 14.93
N ASP A 31 -10.74 1.80 16.22
CA ASP A 31 -10.16 2.67 17.25
C ASP A 31 -8.64 2.44 17.38
N ARG A 32 -7.88 3.51 17.33
CA ARG A 32 -6.42 3.52 17.41
C ARG A 32 -5.88 4.51 18.43
N GLY A 33 -6.76 5.14 19.18
CA GLY A 33 -6.39 6.20 20.12
C GLY A 33 -6.17 7.55 19.44
N LYS A 34 -5.63 8.51 20.19
CA LYS A 34 -5.49 9.90 19.73
C LYS A 34 -4.43 10.05 18.64
N GLY A 35 -4.75 10.83 17.60
CA GLY A 35 -3.80 11.26 16.57
C GLY A 35 -3.56 10.27 15.43
N SER A 36 -4.30 9.16 15.36
CA SER A 36 -4.25 8.22 14.24
C SER A 36 -5.59 7.54 14.01
N LEU A 37 -5.88 7.22 12.74
CA LEU A 37 -7.05 6.44 12.34
C LEU A 37 -6.60 5.18 11.62
N SER A 38 -7.40 4.14 11.73
CA SER A 38 -7.26 2.91 10.97
C SER A 38 -8.60 2.49 10.42
N PHE A 39 -8.60 1.94 9.21
CA PHE A 39 -9.83 1.51 8.54
C PHE A 39 -9.68 0.11 7.96
N ARG A 40 -10.75 -0.66 8.09
CA ARG A 40 -10.93 -1.99 7.50
C ARG A 40 -11.78 -1.89 6.24
N MET A 41 -11.57 -2.84 5.34
CA MET A 41 -12.37 -3.07 4.13
C MET A 41 -12.89 -4.51 4.07
N ASP A 42 -12.34 -5.39 4.90
CA ASP A 42 -12.60 -6.82 4.94
C ASP A 42 -12.26 -7.39 6.33
N ASP A 43 -11.87 -8.66 6.38
CA ASP A 43 -11.42 -9.33 7.61
C ASP A 43 -10.03 -8.90 8.11
N HIS A 44 -9.23 -8.20 7.30
CA HIS A 44 -7.95 -7.65 7.78
C HIS A 44 -8.18 -6.54 8.81
N LYS A 45 -7.34 -6.52 9.85
CA LYS A 45 -7.42 -5.49 10.90
C LYS A 45 -7.15 -4.08 10.40
N GLN A 46 -6.44 -3.94 9.29
CA GLN A 46 -6.11 -2.64 8.70
C GLN A 46 -5.90 -2.75 7.19
N ARG A 47 -6.48 -1.80 6.44
CA ARG A 47 -6.21 -1.56 5.02
C ARG A 47 -5.74 -0.13 4.76
N LEU A 48 -6.23 0.82 5.54
CA LEU A 48 -5.83 2.22 5.45
C LEU A 48 -5.47 2.72 6.85
N ALA A 49 -4.30 3.35 6.97
CA ALA A 49 -3.85 4.04 8.18
C ALA A 49 -3.70 5.54 7.88
N ILE A 50 -4.23 6.39 8.74
CA ILE A 50 -4.02 7.84 8.70
C ILE A 50 -3.27 8.25 9.96
N THR A 51 -2.19 8.99 9.80
CA THR A 51 -1.44 9.58 10.92
C THR A 51 -1.53 11.10 10.86
N GLY A 52 -1.71 11.73 12.04
CA GLY A 52 -1.78 13.18 12.17
C GLY A 52 -0.44 13.89 12.07
N ASP A 53 0.51 13.32 11.32
CA ASP A 53 1.79 13.94 11.06
C ASP A 53 1.67 15.07 10.03
N VAL A 54 2.63 15.98 10.04
CA VAL A 54 2.64 17.16 9.18
C VAL A 54 2.71 16.75 7.70
N GLY A 55 1.83 17.32 6.91
CA GLY A 55 1.78 17.13 5.45
C GLY A 55 0.62 16.25 4.97
N ASP A 56 0.26 16.44 3.72
CA ASP A 56 -0.72 15.59 3.02
C ASP A 56 0.03 14.73 1.99
N ASN A 57 0.51 13.56 2.42
CA ASN A 57 1.28 12.67 1.55
C ASN A 57 1.10 11.20 1.93
N MET A 58 1.54 10.32 1.05
CA MET A 58 1.66 8.91 1.35
C MET A 58 2.81 8.68 2.33
N ALA A 59 2.53 8.05 3.45
CA ALA A 59 3.52 7.69 4.45
C ALA A 59 4.25 6.38 4.11
N PHE A 60 3.48 5.39 3.62
CA PHE A 60 4.01 4.07 3.24
C PHE A 60 2.99 3.29 2.40
N MET A 61 3.47 2.29 1.67
CA MET A 61 2.67 1.26 1.02
C MET A 61 3.16 -0.14 1.41
N GLY A 62 2.24 -0.99 1.83
CA GLY A 62 2.53 -2.35 2.30
C GLY A 62 2.11 -3.40 1.28
N TRP A 63 3.04 -4.30 0.94
CA TRP A 63 2.87 -5.37 -0.04
C TRP A 63 2.96 -6.73 0.66
N GLU A 64 2.01 -7.59 0.41
CA GLU A 64 1.89 -8.88 1.07
C GLU A 64 2.66 -9.98 0.35
N VAL A 65 3.25 -10.89 1.12
CA VAL A 65 3.81 -12.17 0.67
C VAL A 65 3.16 -13.33 1.40
N ASP A 66 3.12 -14.49 0.75
CA ASP A 66 2.45 -15.69 1.29
C ASP A 66 3.24 -16.37 2.40
N THR A 67 4.57 -16.33 2.31
CA THR A 67 5.43 -17.07 3.23
C THR A 67 6.53 -16.19 3.84
N LYS A 68 7.05 -16.65 4.97
CA LYS A 68 8.21 -16.02 5.60
C LYS A 68 9.47 -16.14 4.74
N GLU A 69 9.60 -17.24 4.02
CA GLU A 69 10.67 -17.49 3.07
C GLU A 69 10.66 -16.46 1.94
N ASP A 70 9.47 -16.10 1.42
CA ASP A 70 9.33 -15.03 0.43
C ASP A 70 9.79 -13.69 0.99
N LEU A 71 9.42 -13.38 2.25
CA LEU A 71 9.87 -12.14 2.90
C LEU A 71 11.40 -12.08 2.96
N GLN A 72 12.05 -13.18 3.35
CA GLN A 72 13.52 -13.26 3.41
C GLN A 72 14.15 -13.20 2.01
N MET A 73 13.53 -13.84 1.02
CA MET A 73 13.98 -13.79 -0.38
C MET A 73 13.98 -12.36 -0.92
N TYR A 74 12.90 -11.60 -0.68
CA TYR A 74 12.86 -10.19 -1.08
C TYR A 74 13.89 -9.33 -0.33
N ALA A 75 14.08 -9.56 0.98
CA ALA A 75 15.11 -8.87 1.75
C ALA A 75 16.50 -9.08 1.13
N ALA A 76 16.88 -10.34 0.90
CA ALA A 76 18.19 -10.68 0.31
C ALA A 76 18.34 -10.13 -1.11
N ARG A 77 17.28 -10.14 -1.92
CA ARG A 77 17.29 -9.58 -3.29
C ARG A 77 17.51 -8.07 -3.29
N LEU A 78 16.84 -7.35 -2.41
CA LEU A 78 17.00 -5.90 -2.22
C LEU A 78 18.43 -5.57 -1.79
N GLU A 79 18.96 -6.26 -0.78
CA GLU A 79 20.32 -6.08 -0.27
C GLU A 79 21.37 -6.39 -1.35
N LYS A 80 21.19 -7.46 -2.14
CA LYS A 80 22.05 -7.78 -3.30
C LYS A 80 22.09 -6.65 -4.34
N ASN A 81 20.98 -5.92 -4.49
CA ASN A 81 20.86 -4.75 -5.37
C ASN A 81 21.24 -3.43 -4.67
N LYS A 82 21.95 -3.51 -3.51
CA LYS A 82 22.44 -2.36 -2.74
C LYS A 82 21.35 -1.44 -2.20
N ILE A 83 20.15 -1.97 -2.00
CA ILE A 83 19.06 -1.27 -1.36
C ILE A 83 19.10 -1.62 0.12
N HIS A 84 19.14 -0.59 0.96
CA HIS A 84 19.15 -0.78 2.40
C HIS A 84 17.80 -1.29 2.89
N VAL A 85 17.79 -2.44 3.57
CA VAL A 85 16.60 -3.08 4.10
C VAL A 85 16.61 -2.99 5.63
N PHE A 86 15.52 -2.48 6.17
CA PHE A 86 15.26 -2.47 7.60
C PHE A 86 14.29 -3.61 7.95
N ARG A 87 14.50 -4.25 9.08
CA ARG A 87 13.54 -5.22 9.64
C ARG A 87 12.67 -4.51 10.66
N GLY A 88 11.35 -4.70 10.56
CA GLY A 88 10.42 -4.18 11.56
C GLY A 88 10.65 -4.85 12.91
N ASP A 89 10.64 -4.06 13.96
CA ASP A 89 10.58 -4.57 15.31
C ASP A 89 9.14 -4.97 15.69
N THR A 90 8.98 -5.55 16.88
CA THR A 90 7.65 -5.97 17.37
C THR A 90 6.67 -4.80 17.44
N ALA A 91 7.13 -3.61 17.88
CA ALA A 91 6.26 -2.45 17.99
C ALA A 91 5.74 -1.98 16.62
N LEU A 92 6.58 -2.01 15.59
CA LEU A 92 6.16 -1.67 14.23
C LEU A 92 5.24 -2.75 13.65
N SER A 93 5.53 -4.04 13.86
CA SER A 93 4.69 -5.15 13.42
C SER A 93 3.30 -5.08 14.04
N ASP A 94 3.21 -4.81 15.33
CA ASP A 94 1.95 -4.59 16.05
C ASP A 94 1.19 -3.37 15.50
N LYS A 95 1.92 -2.28 15.23
CA LYS A 95 1.34 -1.06 14.66
C LYS A 95 0.80 -1.30 13.24
N ARG A 96 1.35 -2.24 12.49
CA ARG A 96 0.89 -2.62 11.13
C ARG A 96 -0.10 -3.77 11.12
N PHE A 97 -0.30 -4.44 12.27
CA PHE A 97 -1.07 -5.68 12.38
C PHE A 97 -0.58 -6.77 11.42
N VAL A 98 0.71 -7.04 11.48
CA VAL A 98 1.36 -8.10 10.71
C VAL A 98 2.25 -8.94 11.62
N GLU A 99 2.58 -10.16 11.21
CA GLU A 99 3.50 -10.99 11.99
C GLU A 99 4.94 -10.49 11.85
N GLU A 100 5.38 -10.23 10.62
CA GLU A 100 6.70 -9.68 10.31
C GLU A 100 6.63 -8.73 9.12
N LEU A 101 7.57 -7.78 9.08
CA LEU A 101 7.75 -6.92 7.92
C LEU A 101 9.21 -6.50 7.74
N ILE A 102 9.53 -6.20 6.50
CA ILE A 102 10.72 -5.43 6.14
C ILE A 102 10.29 -4.12 5.49
N PHE A 103 11.15 -3.09 5.56
CA PHE A 103 10.88 -1.84 4.86
C PHE A 103 12.14 -1.24 4.26
N PHE A 104 11.95 -0.48 3.21
CA PHE A 104 12.99 0.16 2.42
C PHE A 104 12.40 1.38 1.70
N THR A 105 13.23 2.12 0.98
CA THR A 105 12.77 3.19 0.09
C THR A 105 12.97 2.79 -1.37
N ASP A 106 11.97 3.14 -2.20
CA ASP A 106 12.11 3.03 -3.65
C ASP A 106 13.09 4.10 -4.19
N PRO A 107 13.45 4.08 -5.49
CA PRO A 107 14.36 5.08 -6.04
C PRO A 107 13.89 6.53 -5.99
N GLN A 108 12.60 6.79 -5.69
CA GLN A 108 12.03 8.14 -5.47
C GLN A 108 11.91 8.52 -3.99
N GLY A 109 12.35 7.64 -3.07
CA GLY A 109 12.26 7.87 -1.64
C GLY A 109 10.91 7.48 -1.01
N ASN A 110 10.00 6.85 -1.77
CA ASN A 110 8.76 6.34 -1.19
C ASN A 110 9.05 5.16 -0.27
N ARG A 111 8.47 5.18 0.95
CA ARG A 111 8.59 4.07 1.88
C ARG A 111 7.73 2.90 1.41
N MET A 112 8.41 1.77 1.14
CA MET A 112 7.83 0.48 0.80
C MET A 112 7.95 -0.46 1.99
N GLU A 113 6.89 -1.22 2.28
CA GLU A 113 6.90 -2.28 3.28
C GLU A 113 6.54 -3.60 2.58
N ILE A 114 7.27 -4.69 2.85
CA ILE A 114 6.86 -6.04 2.48
C ILE A 114 6.50 -6.76 3.76
N VAL A 115 5.31 -7.35 3.78
CA VAL A 115 4.69 -7.86 5.00
C VAL A 115 4.31 -9.32 4.86
N TYR A 116 4.52 -10.06 5.94
CA TYR A 116 4.11 -11.44 6.06
C TYR A 116 2.96 -11.56 7.05
N LYS A 117 1.94 -12.32 6.66
CA LYS A 117 0.81 -12.72 7.50
C LYS A 117 0.11 -11.52 8.18
N PRO A 118 -0.58 -10.66 7.40
CA PRO A 118 -1.46 -9.66 7.96
C PRO A 118 -2.50 -10.27 8.89
N MET A 119 -2.72 -9.65 10.03
CA MET A 119 -3.63 -10.14 11.05
C MET A 119 -5.07 -9.91 10.63
N LYS A 120 -5.89 -10.94 10.82
CA LYS A 120 -7.33 -10.88 10.63
C LYS A 120 -8.04 -10.55 11.93
N ASP A 121 -9.16 -9.87 11.80
CA ASP A 121 -10.07 -9.63 12.91
C ASP A 121 -11.04 -10.80 13.04
N THR A 122 -11.49 -11.07 14.26
CA THR A 122 -12.53 -12.07 14.55
C THR A 122 -13.93 -11.49 14.35
N ASP A 123 -14.07 -10.17 14.46
CA ASP A 123 -15.34 -9.50 14.29
C ASP A 123 -15.67 -9.31 12.81
N PRO A 124 -16.94 -9.49 12.41
CA PRO A 124 -17.37 -9.24 11.04
C PRO A 124 -17.04 -7.82 10.58
N PHE A 125 -16.73 -7.67 9.30
CA PHE A 125 -16.61 -6.36 8.69
C PHE A 125 -17.98 -5.68 8.62
N LEU A 126 -18.06 -4.44 9.11
CA LEU A 126 -19.26 -3.62 9.11
C LEU A 126 -19.03 -2.37 8.27
N PRO A 127 -19.58 -2.28 7.03
CA PRO A 127 -19.40 -1.11 6.18
C PRO A 127 -19.90 0.17 6.83
N GLY A 128 -19.16 1.27 6.65
CA GLY A 128 -19.55 2.59 7.15
C GLY A 128 -20.74 3.23 6.40
N ARG A 129 -21.17 2.64 5.27
CA ARG A 129 -22.37 2.99 4.51
C ARG A 129 -23.00 1.75 3.89
N PRO A 130 -24.26 1.80 3.40
CA PRO A 130 -24.94 0.64 2.82
C PRO A 130 -24.30 0.20 1.48
N ILE A 131 -23.30 -0.66 1.56
CA ILE A 131 -22.65 -1.36 0.44
C ILE A 131 -22.55 -2.85 0.76
N SER A 132 -22.40 -3.70 -0.24
CA SER A 132 -22.24 -5.14 -0.07
C SER A 132 -20.86 -5.57 0.45
N GLY A 133 -19.91 -4.65 0.53
CA GLY A 133 -18.51 -4.89 0.89
C GLY A 133 -17.55 -4.41 -0.19
N PHE A 134 -16.30 -4.85 -0.11
CA PHE A 134 -15.24 -4.54 -1.07
C PHE A 134 -14.73 -5.80 -1.75
N LYS A 135 -14.25 -5.65 -2.97
CA LYS A 135 -13.61 -6.73 -3.71
C LYS A 135 -12.14 -6.82 -3.31
N THR A 136 -11.88 -7.57 -2.27
CA THR A 136 -10.55 -7.80 -1.66
C THR A 136 -10.10 -9.25 -1.85
N GLY A 137 -9.82 -9.98 -0.80
CA GLY A 137 -9.31 -11.35 -0.86
C GLY A 137 -7.96 -11.42 -1.58
N PRO A 138 -7.80 -12.27 -2.61
CA PRO A 138 -6.53 -12.42 -3.32
C PRO A 138 -6.12 -11.18 -4.15
N TYR A 139 -7.02 -10.21 -4.29
CA TYR A 139 -6.76 -8.98 -5.05
C TYR A 139 -6.19 -7.83 -4.21
N GLY A 140 -6.14 -7.99 -2.87
CA GLY A 140 -5.70 -6.93 -1.96
C GLY A 140 -6.69 -5.77 -1.89
N MET A 141 -6.24 -4.62 -1.37
CA MET A 141 -7.14 -3.49 -1.11
C MET A 141 -7.59 -2.71 -2.36
N GLY A 142 -6.92 -2.85 -3.48
CA GLY A 142 -7.19 -2.07 -4.69
C GLY A 142 -5.92 -1.72 -5.44
N HIS A 143 -5.77 -0.45 -5.84
CA HIS A 143 -4.53 0.02 -6.43
C HIS A 143 -4.09 1.38 -5.89
N ILE A 144 -2.82 1.68 -6.11
CA ILE A 144 -2.19 2.95 -5.79
C ILE A 144 -1.49 3.51 -7.03
N VAL A 145 -1.57 4.81 -7.23
CA VAL A 145 -0.88 5.54 -8.30
C VAL A 145 0.00 6.62 -7.70
N ILE A 146 1.21 6.73 -8.20
CA ILE A 146 2.15 7.77 -7.82
C ILE A 146 2.56 8.62 -9.03
N HIS A 147 2.77 9.90 -8.77
CA HIS A 147 3.43 10.80 -9.70
C HIS A 147 4.92 10.48 -9.80
N VAL A 148 5.44 10.46 -11.01
CA VAL A 148 6.86 10.23 -11.27
C VAL A 148 7.41 11.22 -12.29
N LYS A 149 8.70 11.60 -12.14
CA LYS A 149 9.37 12.43 -13.12
C LYS A 149 9.72 11.66 -14.39
N ASN A 150 10.17 10.41 -14.23
CA ASN A 150 10.58 9.56 -15.34
C ASN A 150 10.11 8.12 -15.12
N VAL A 151 9.10 7.73 -15.87
CA VAL A 151 8.52 6.37 -15.81
C VAL A 151 9.55 5.30 -16.15
N GLN A 152 10.32 5.49 -17.21
CA GLN A 152 11.23 4.47 -17.73
C GLN A 152 12.37 4.13 -16.76
N SER A 153 12.85 5.12 -15.99
CA SER A 153 13.94 4.90 -15.03
C SER A 153 13.54 4.05 -13.82
N LEU A 154 12.25 3.99 -13.51
CA LEU A 154 11.73 3.28 -12.34
C LEU A 154 11.27 1.84 -12.66
N ILE A 155 10.90 1.57 -13.90
CA ILE A 155 10.41 0.25 -14.32
C ILE A 155 11.34 -0.90 -13.88
N PRO A 156 12.67 -0.83 -14.08
CA PRO A 156 13.56 -1.92 -13.69
C PRO A 156 13.49 -2.27 -12.20
N PHE A 157 13.35 -1.29 -11.32
CA PHE A 157 13.23 -1.53 -9.89
C PHE A 157 11.98 -2.36 -9.56
N TYR A 158 10.83 -1.96 -10.04
CA TYR A 158 9.57 -2.65 -9.74
C TYR A 158 9.44 -3.98 -10.48
N ARG A 159 9.85 -4.04 -11.74
CA ARG A 159 9.77 -5.25 -12.55
C ARG A 159 10.81 -6.30 -12.16
N ASP A 160 12.09 -5.90 -12.06
CA ASP A 160 13.20 -6.86 -11.98
C ASP A 160 13.60 -7.19 -10.53
N ILE A 161 13.35 -6.27 -9.57
CA ILE A 161 13.66 -6.48 -8.16
C ILE A 161 12.42 -6.92 -7.37
N LEU A 162 11.27 -6.29 -7.61
CA LEU A 162 10.03 -6.58 -6.88
C LEU A 162 9.10 -7.58 -7.58
N ASP A 163 9.45 -8.07 -8.78
CA ASP A 163 8.66 -9.01 -9.60
C ASP A 163 7.27 -8.47 -10.02
N PHE A 164 7.08 -7.15 -10.05
CA PHE A 164 5.86 -6.57 -10.57
C PHE A 164 5.76 -6.78 -12.07
N LYS A 165 4.63 -7.23 -12.55
CA LYS A 165 4.39 -7.47 -13.98
C LYS A 165 3.71 -6.28 -14.60
N ILE A 166 4.19 -5.85 -15.77
CA ILE A 166 3.55 -4.77 -16.53
C ILE A 166 2.29 -5.32 -17.19
N SER A 167 1.17 -4.66 -16.94
CA SER A 167 -0.12 -4.95 -17.58
C SER A 167 -0.32 -4.12 -18.83
N ASP A 168 0.02 -2.83 -18.73
CA ASP A 168 -0.18 -1.88 -19.80
C ASP A 168 0.75 -0.67 -19.63
N TYR A 169 0.96 0.08 -20.70
CA TYR A 169 1.72 1.33 -20.67
C TYR A 169 1.30 2.29 -21.79
N SER A 170 1.58 3.56 -21.59
CA SER A 170 1.45 4.60 -22.60
C SER A 170 2.68 5.52 -22.55
N ASN A 171 3.12 5.99 -23.72
CA ASN A 171 4.22 6.96 -23.80
C ASN A 171 3.75 8.34 -24.31
N THR A 172 2.57 8.40 -24.93
CA THR A 172 2.00 9.63 -25.51
C THR A 172 0.49 9.65 -25.36
N PRO A 173 -0.16 10.79 -25.08
CA PRO A 173 0.45 12.11 -24.74
C PRO A 173 1.05 12.14 -23.32
N ILE A 174 0.74 11.14 -22.50
CA ILE A 174 1.20 11.04 -21.11
C ILE A 174 1.90 9.71 -20.93
N SER A 175 3.05 9.70 -20.27
CA SER A 175 3.77 8.48 -19.92
C SER A 175 3.11 7.82 -18.71
N LEU A 176 2.64 6.59 -18.88
CA LEU A 176 1.99 5.76 -17.86
C LEU A 176 2.62 4.37 -17.86
N CYS A 177 2.62 3.71 -16.72
CA CYS A 177 2.94 2.29 -16.63
C CYS A 177 2.10 1.65 -15.52
N PHE A 178 1.37 0.60 -15.85
CA PHE A 178 0.50 -0.13 -14.95
C PHE A 178 1.12 -1.49 -14.61
N PHE A 179 1.14 -1.82 -13.32
CA PHE A 179 1.72 -3.06 -12.82
C PHE A 179 0.68 -3.87 -12.05
N HIS A 180 0.72 -5.19 -12.27
CA HIS A 180 -0.04 -6.14 -11.46
C HIS A 180 0.89 -7.06 -10.67
N VAL A 181 0.37 -7.55 -9.54
CA VAL A 181 0.99 -8.59 -8.71
C VAL A 181 0.05 -9.79 -8.51
N ASN A 182 -1.19 -9.68 -9.02
CA ASN A 182 -2.23 -10.71 -8.94
C ASN A 182 -3.17 -10.60 -10.15
N GLY A 183 -4.38 -11.15 -10.10
CA GLY A 183 -5.36 -11.13 -11.18
C GLY A 183 -6.05 -9.79 -11.45
N ARG A 184 -5.79 -8.74 -10.66
CA ARG A 184 -6.25 -7.37 -10.93
C ARG A 184 -5.47 -6.79 -12.10
N HIS A 185 -6.12 -5.99 -12.95
CA HIS A 185 -5.43 -5.33 -14.08
C HIS A 185 -4.18 -4.57 -13.60
N HIS A 186 -4.31 -3.83 -12.50
CA HIS A 186 -3.15 -3.23 -11.85
C HIS A 186 -3.41 -3.05 -10.36
N SER A 187 -2.37 -3.22 -9.57
CA SER A 187 -2.31 -2.88 -8.14
C SER A 187 -1.44 -1.65 -7.90
N PHE A 188 -0.65 -1.26 -8.90
CA PHE A 188 0.26 -0.13 -8.85
C PHE A 188 0.40 0.54 -10.22
N ALA A 189 0.55 1.86 -10.25
CA ALA A 189 0.85 2.55 -11.51
C ALA A 189 1.69 3.81 -11.32
N PHE A 190 2.43 4.15 -12.36
CA PHE A 190 3.11 5.42 -12.53
C PHE A 190 2.31 6.37 -13.40
N PHE A 191 2.25 7.63 -12.98
CA PHE A 191 1.77 8.75 -13.76
C PHE A 191 2.92 9.73 -14.01
N GLY A 192 3.45 9.74 -15.23
CA GLY A 192 4.56 10.58 -15.66
C GLY A 192 4.16 12.03 -15.83
N SER A 193 3.98 12.75 -14.74
CA SER A 193 3.52 14.14 -14.70
C SER A 193 4.65 15.16 -14.55
N GLY A 194 5.91 14.71 -14.49
CA GLY A 194 7.06 15.56 -14.18
C GLY A 194 7.18 15.96 -12.70
N ARG A 195 6.26 15.49 -11.85
CA ARG A 195 6.26 15.67 -10.40
C ARG A 195 6.54 14.35 -9.70
N GLU A 196 6.74 14.38 -8.40
CA GLU A 196 6.83 13.22 -7.52
C GLU A 196 5.74 13.31 -6.46
N GLY A 197 5.32 12.16 -5.92
CA GLY A 197 4.41 12.06 -4.80
C GLY A 197 3.19 11.19 -5.07
N PHE A 198 2.30 11.17 -4.12
CA PHE A 198 1.06 10.43 -4.18
C PHE A 198 0.06 11.07 -5.15
N HIS A 199 -0.59 10.25 -6.00
CA HIS A 199 -1.67 10.70 -6.88
C HIS A 199 -3.02 10.29 -6.32
N HIS A 200 -3.28 9.00 -6.20
CA HIS A 200 -4.51 8.46 -5.62
C HIS A 200 -4.35 6.99 -5.22
N PHE A 201 -5.28 6.52 -4.43
CA PHE A 201 -5.60 5.10 -4.34
C PHE A 201 -7.04 4.85 -4.78
N MET A 202 -7.34 3.62 -5.18
CA MET A 202 -8.68 3.17 -5.55
C MET A 202 -9.03 1.91 -4.79
N VAL A 203 -10.28 1.83 -4.36
CA VAL A 203 -10.90 0.64 -3.75
C VAL A 203 -12.10 0.20 -4.58
N GLU A 204 -12.38 -1.10 -4.62
CA GLU A 204 -13.41 -1.71 -5.45
C GLU A 204 -14.44 -2.48 -4.61
#